data_da209ab7e8eabd79b5cd979c9eb59481
#
_entry.id   da209ab7e8eabd79b5cd979c9eb59481
#
_cell.length_a   1.000
_cell.length_b   1.000
_cell.length_c   1.000
_cell.angle_alpha   90.00
_cell.angle_beta   90.00
_cell.angle_gamma   90.00
#
_symmetry.space_group_name_H-M   'P 1'
#
loop_
_entity.id
_entity.type
_entity.pdbx_description
1 polymer ?
#
loop_
_entity_poly.entity_id
_entity_poly.type
_entity_poly.pdbx_seq_one_letter_code
_entity_poly.pdbx_strand_id
1 'polypeptide(L)'
;MMPRELPPVAHIEITAALLQNLVGADASTVLEIGAHHGDHTLGLLHTFPRATVHSFEPDPRAFAVHQRLIRDKRSKLYQLAIGGTNGRAEFHMSDGLPPGPVDALKRNYPKGWDQSGSLCAPTGHVEKHPWCKFTRTISVEVRTLDTWASKHAPGTIDFIWADMQGAEGALATHGAQALARTRFMYCEYSNEELYAGEPTLERLLELMPAFEIVHRLPDDVLLRNTAFAG
;
A
#
# COMPACT_ATOMS: atom_id res chain seq x y z
N MET A 1 -18.94 21.91 -5.43
CA MET A 1 -18.40 21.64 -4.09
C MET A 1 -17.15 22.48 -3.95
N MET A 2 -16.95 23.23 -2.87
CA MET A 2 -15.67 23.94 -2.71
C MET A 2 -14.55 22.92 -2.52
N PRO A 3 -13.35 23.17 -3.09
CA PRO A 3 -12.22 22.28 -2.86
C PRO A 3 -11.96 22.17 -1.35
N ARG A 4 -11.76 20.96 -0.87
CA ARG A 4 -11.45 20.70 0.54
C ARG A 4 -10.04 21.27 0.82
N GLU A 5 -9.93 22.21 1.75
CA GLU A 5 -8.63 22.77 2.11
C GLU A 5 -7.80 21.66 2.78
N LEU A 6 -6.64 21.35 2.21
CA LEU A 6 -5.76 20.34 2.75
C LEU A 6 -5.01 20.88 3.98
N PRO A 7 -4.87 20.10 5.05
CA PRO A 7 -4.07 20.51 6.20
C PRO A 7 -2.59 20.66 5.82
N PRO A 8 -1.80 21.41 6.61
CA PRO A 8 -0.37 21.53 6.39
C PRO A 8 0.32 20.16 6.46
N VAL A 9 1.42 20.02 5.73
CA VAL A 9 2.26 18.83 5.79
C VAL A 9 2.89 18.71 7.16
N ALA A 10 2.71 17.56 7.81
CA ALA A 10 3.33 17.23 9.08
C ALA A 10 4.68 16.53 8.84
N HIS A 11 5.69 16.92 9.60
CA HIS A 11 6.99 16.24 9.61
C HIS A 11 7.08 15.35 10.87
N ILE A 12 6.29 14.30 10.87
CA ILE A 12 6.23 13.30 11.94
C ILE A 12 6.57 11.93 11.40
N GLU A 13 6.99 11.05 12.27
CA GLU A 13 7.17 9.62 11.96
C GLU A 13 5.91 8.84 12.34
N ILE A 14 5.49 7.92 11.49
CA ILE A 14 4.38 7.00 11.79
C ILE A 14 4.91 5.86 12.66
N THR A 15 4.89 6.09 13.97
CA THR A 15 5.40 5.13 14.95
C THR A 15 4.34 4.10 15.37
N ALA A 16 4.79 2.97 15.89
CA ALA A 16 3.91 1.97 16.50
C ALA A 16 3.03 2.57 17.61
N ALA A 17 3.59 3.45 18.44
CA ALA A 17 2.84 4.13 19.50
C ALA A 17 1.73 5.04 18.96
N LEU A 18 2.01 5.80 17.88
CA LEU A 18 1.00 6.62 17.23
C LEU A 18 -0.16 5.76 16.69
N LEU A 19 0.18 4.69 15.97
CA LEU A 19 -0.83 3.79 15.41
C LEU A 19 -1.64 3.08 16.51
N GLN A 20 -1.00 2.62 17.60
CA GLN A 20 -1.73 2.03 18.74
C GLN A 20 -2.65 3.01 19.42
N ASN A 21 -2.27 4.28 19.56
CA ASN A 21 -3.10 5.32 20.15
C ASN A 21 -4.34 5.65 19.29
N LEU A 22 -4.22 5.60 17.98
CA LEU A 22 -5.30 5.92 17.04
C LEU A 22 -6.22 4.71 16.78
N VAL A 23 -5.61 3.59 16.38
CA VAL A 23 -6.33 2.39 15.93
C VAL A 23 -6.75 1.50 17.10
N GLY A 24 -5.93 1.43 18.14
CA GLY A 24 -6.09 0.54 19.30
C GLY A 24 -5.16 -0.69 19.21
N ALA A 25 -4.60 -1.08 20.36
CA ALA A 25 -3.77 -2.29 20.44
C ALA A 25 -4.56 -3.60 20.33
N ASP A 26 -5.88 -3.53 20.38
CA ASP A 26 -6.85 -4.63 20.25
C ASP A 26 -7.30 -4.84 18.79
N ALA A 27 -6.76 -4.08 17.83
CA ALA A 27 -6.99 -4.30 16.41
C ALA A 27 -6.83 -5.78 16.04
N SER A 28 -7.76 -6.29 15.26
CA SER A 28 -7.89 -7.71 14.91
C SER A 28 -7.60 -8.02 13.45
N THR A 29 -7.87 -7.06 12.56
CA THR A 29 -7.74 -7.22 11.11
C THR A 29 -6.97 -6.05 10.52
N VAL A 30 -5.78 -6.35 10.00
CA VAL A 30 -4.90 -5.39 9.35
C VAL A 30 -4.57 -5.86 7.94
N LEU A 31 -4.63 -4.96 6.97
CA LEU A 31 -4.24 -5.22 5.59
C LEU A 31 -2.97 -4.44 5.25
N GLU A 32 -2.08 -5.06 4.51
CA GLU A 32 -0.88 -4.48 3.94
C GLU A 32 -0.86 -4.74 2.44
N ILE A 33 -1.05 -3.70 1.65
CA ILE A 33 -1.16 -3.77 0.20
C ILE A 33 0.12 -3.19 -0.40
N GLY A 34 0.94 -4.05 -1.05
CA GLY A 34 2.32 -3.77 -1.43
C GLY A 34 3.30 -4.15 -0.32
N ALA A 35 3.34 -5.46 0.02
CA ALA A 35 4.07 -5.92 1.20
C ALA A 35 5.58 -6.09 0.98
N HIS A 36 6.03 -6.10 -0.26
CA HIS A 36 7.44 -6.24 -0.64
C HIS A 36 8.13 -7.38 0.14
N HIS A 37 9.26 -7.13 0.79
CA HIS A 37 10.01 -8.13 1.56
C HIS A 37 9.46 -8.38 2.98
N GLY A 38 8.45 -7.60 3.42
CA GLY A 38 7.76 -7.78 4.69
C GLY A 38 8.27 -6.92 5.85
N ASP A 39 9.05 -5.87 5.58
CA ASP A 39 9.54 -4.97 6.64
C ASP A 39 8.39 -4.29 7.38
N HIS A 40 7.39 -3.75 6.65
CA HIS A 40 6.18 -3.22 7.26
C HIS A 40 5.33 -4.31 7.91
N THR A 41 5.26 -5.53 7.32
CA THR A 41 4.56 -6.67 7.94
C THR A 41 5.07 -6.92 9.36
N LEU A 42 6.40 -6.94 9.58
CA LEU A 42 7.00 -7.11 10.91
C LEU A 42 6.60 -5.97 11.85
N GLY A 43 6.66 -4.74 11.36
CA GLY A 43 6.22 -3.55 12.10
C GLY A 43 4.75 -3.63 12.50
N LEU A 44 3.86 -4.00 11.59
CA LEU A 44 2.41 -4.14 11.84
C LEU A 44 2.10 -5.26 12.82
N LEU A 45 2.77 -6.42 12.72
CA LEU A 45 2.63 -7.54 13.67
C LEU A 45 3.08 -7.14 15.08
N HIS A 46 4.11 -6.30 15.20
CA HIS A 46 4.55 -5.73 16.47
C HIS A 46 3.56 -4.69 17.02
N THR A 47 3.12 -3.78 16.15
CA THR A 47 2.19 -2.70 16.50
C THR A 47 0.84 -3.24 16.96
N PHE A 48 0.32 -4.27 16.30
CA PHE A 48 -0.99 -4.84 16.54
C PHE A 48 -0.88 -6.32 16.97
N PRO A 49 -0.58 -6.59 18.24
CA PRO A 49 -0.23 -7.94 18.70
C PRO A 49 -1.37 -8.95 18.64
N ARG A 50 -2.62 -8.49 18.47
CA ARG A 50 -3.81 -9.34 18.32
C ARG A 50 -4.28 -9.48 16.89
N ALA A 51 -3.75 -8.68 15.97
CA ALA A 51 -4.20 -8.66 14.59
C ALA A 51 -3.74 -9.86 13.78
N THR A 52 -4.56 -10.29 12.84
CA THR A 52 -4.13 -11.00 11.65
C THR A 52 -3.74 -9.94 10.62
N VAL A 53 -2.50 -10.01 10.11
CA VAL A 53 -1.99 -9.14 9.06
C VAL A 53 -2.10 -9.87 7.73
N HIS A 54 -2.90 -9.34 6.83
CA HIS A 54 -3.08 -9.85 5.47
C HIS A 54 -2.24 -9.02 4.51
N SER A 55 -1.16 -9.60 3.99
CA SER A 55 -0.17 -8.92 3.16
C SER A 55 -0.29 -9.37 1.70
N PHE A 56 -0.27 -8.42 0.77
CA PHE A 56 -0.42 -8.64 -0.67
C PHE A 56 0.85 -8.21 -1.39
N GLU A 57 1.44 -9.14 -2.18
CA GLU A 57 2.64 -8.88 -2.94
C GLU A 57 2.59 -9.61 -4.30
N PRO A 58 2.42 -8.89 -5.42
CA PRO A 58 2.34 -9.49 -6.74
C PRO A 58 3.69 -9.88 -7.34
N ASP A 59 4.81 -9.18 -7.00
CA ASP A 59 6.13 -9.50 -7.55
C ASP A 59 6.64 -10.83 -6.98
N PRO A 60 6.87 -11.85 -7.80
CA PRO A 60 7.31 -13.15 -7.31
C PRO A 60 8.69 -13.12 -6.65
N ARG A 61 9.53 -12.10 -6.93
CA ARG A 61 10.85 -11.94 -6.30
C ARG A 61 10.69 -11.51 -4.84
N ALA A 62 9.90 -10.45 -4.63
CA ALA A 62 9.61 -9.89 -3.31
C ALA A 62 8.78 -10.88 -2.49
N PHE A 63 7.72 -11.47 -3.09
CA PHE A 63 6.91 -12.51 -2.46
C PHE A 63 7.75 -13.66 -1.88
N ALA A 64 8.71 -14.19 -2.65
CA ALA A 64 9.56 -15.29 -2.19
C ALA A 64 10.48 -14.89 -1.02
N VAL A 65 10.93 -13.63 -0.97
CA VAL A 65 11.70 -13.10 0.15
C VAL A 65 10.82 -12.98 1.39
N HIS A 66 9.67 -12.32 1.26
CA HIS A 66 8.68 -12.18 2.33
C HIS A 66 8.29 -13.53 2.94
N GLN A 67 7.89 -14.49 2.09
CA GLN A 67 7.50 -15.84 2.52
C GLN A 67 8.62 -16.55 3.33
N ARG A 68 9.89 -16.28 3.00
CA ARG A 68 11.03 -16.85 3.71
C ARG A 68 11.29 -16.18 5.06
N LEU A 69 11.13 -14.84 5.12
CA LEU A 69 11.49 -14.04 6.29
C LEU A 69 10.39 -14.01 7.36
N ILE A 70 9.12 -13.90 6.95
CA ILE A 70 8.01 -13.76 7.88
C ILE A 70 7.45 -15.14 8.23
N ARG A 71 7.56 -15.53 9.51
CA ARG A 71 7.14 -16.85 10.02
C ARG A 71 6.06 -16.77 11.10
N ASP A 72 5.56 -15.56 11.39
CA ASP A 72 4.47 -15.36 12.36
C ASP A 72 3.17 -15.97 11.81
N LYS A 73 2.46 -16.77 12.63
CA LYS A 73 1.21 -17.43 12.25
C LYS A 73 0.06 -16.43 11.97
N ARG A 74 0.18 -15.22 12.49
CA ARG A 74 -0.76 -14.11 12.28
C ARG A 74 -0.58 -13.44 10.92
N SER A 75 0.57 -13.62 10.26
CA SER A 75 0.80 -13.16 8.89
C SER A 75 0.16 -14.09 7.88
N LYS A 76 -0.59 -13.53 6.94
CA LYS A 76 -1.23 -14.21 5.81
C LYS A 76 -0.79 -13.53 4.52
N LEU A 77 0.14 -14.13 3.82
CA LEU A 77 0.70 -13.60 2.57
C LEU A 77 -0.06 -14.13 1.36
N TYR A 78 -0.40 -13.22 0.43
CA TYR A 78 -1.11 -13.51 -0.81
C TYR A 78 -0.29 -13.03 -2.01
N GLN A 79 0.00 -13.95 -2.96
CA GLN A 79 0.69 -13.59 -4.21
C GLN A 79 -0.32 -13.08 -5.23
N LEU A 80 -0.84 -11.90 -4.99
CA LEU A 80 -1.77 -11.19 -5.87
C LEU A 80 -1.66 -9.68 -5.65
N ALA A 81 -2.12 -8.91 -6.62
CA ALA A 81 -2.31 -7.47 -6.48
C ALA A 81 -3.76 -7.14 -6.11
N ILE A 82 -3.94 -6.14 -5.26
CA ILE A 82 -5.24 -5.46 -5.12
C ILE A 82 -5.32 -4.42 -6.24
N GLY A 83 -6.43 -4.38 -6.98
CA GLY A 83 -6.57 -3.49 -8.12
C GLY A 83 -8.02 -3.31 -8.57
N GLY A 84 -8.22 -2.81 -9.80
CA GLY A 84 -9.53 -2.43 -10.33
C GLY A 84 -10.37 -3.58 -10.91
N THR A 85 -9.81 -4.79 -11.04
CA THR A 85 -10.48 -5.91 -11.68
C THR A 85 -10.27 -7.21 -10.94
N ASN A 86 -11.08 -8.24 -11.27
CA ASN A 86 -10.84 -9.60 -10.83
C ASN A 86 -10.34 -10.43 -12.02
N GLY A 87 -9.23 -11.13 -11.86
CA GLY A 87 -8.62 -11.94 -12.91
C GLY A 87 -7.12 -11.80 -12.96
N ARG A 88 -6.59 -11.47 -14.12
CA ARG A 88 -5.17 -11.25 -14.35
C ARG A 88 -4.94 -9.91 -15.05
N ALA A 89 -3.85 -9.24 -14.69
CA ALA A 89 -3.41 -8.00 -15.34
C ALA A 89 -1.90 -8.01 -15.54
N GLU A 90 -1.43 -7.08 -16.35
CA GLU A 90 -0.02 -6.78 -16.51
C GLU A 90 0.51 -6.09 -15.25
N PHE A 91 1.71 -6.47 -14.85
CA PHE A 91 2.47 -5.87 -13.74
C PHE A 91 3.84 -5.50 -14.25
N HIS A 92 4.17 -4.23 -14.18
CA HIS A 92 5.45 -3.66 -14.60
C HIS A 92 6.47 -3.86 -13.49
N MET A 93 7.39 -4.80 -13.70
CA MET A 93 8.46 -5.09 -12.73
C MET A 93 9.55 -4.04 -12.80
N SER A 94 9.87 -3.45 -11.66
CA SER A 94 11.03 -2.57 -11.55
C SER A 94 12.35 -3.35 -11.46
N ASP A 95 13.45 -2.71 -11.90
CA ASP A 95 14.81 -3.24 -11.91
C ASP A 95 15.81 -2.06 -11.83
N GLY A 96 17.09 -2.34 -11.92
CA GLY A 96 18.16 -1.35 -11.81
C GLY A 96 18.72 -1.27 -10.40
N LEU A 97 19.52 -0.25 -10.15
CA LEU A 97 20.09 0.03 -8.81
C LEU A 97 20.06 1.54 -8.58
N PRO A 98 19.59 2.00 -7.41
CA PRO A 98 19.64 3.42 -7.07
C PRO A 98 21.09 3.91 -6.96
N PRO A 99 21.33 5.23 -7.04
CA PRO A 99 22.66 5.81 -6.80
C PRO A 99 23.18 5.45 -5.40
N GLY A 100 24.43 4.98 -5.32
CA GLY A 100 25.06 4.64 -4.04
C GLY A 100 26.19 3.62 -4.15
N PRO A 101 26.71 3.12 -3.03
CA PRO A 101 27.78 2.13 -3.02
C PRO A 101 27.30 0.79 -3.63
N VAL A 102 27.81 0.47 -4.83
CA VAL A 102 27.35 -0.66 -5.65
C VAL A 102 27.35 -1.99 -4.90
N ASP A 103 28.38 -2.28 -4.09
CA ASP A 103 28.46 -3.54 -3.35
C ASP A 103 27.39 -3.66 -2.23
N ALA A 104 27.03 -2.56 -1.59
CA ALA A 104 25.94 -2.52 -0.63
C ALA A 104 24.59 -2.71 -1.33
N LEU A 105 24.37 -2.02 -2.44
CA LEU A 105 23.16 -2.11 -3.24
C LEU A 105 22.95 -3.52 -3.80
N LYS A 106 23.99 -4.16 -4.33
CA LYS A 106 23.91 -5.55 -4.83
C LYS A 106 23.65 -6.58 -3.71
N ARG A 107 24.09 -6.31 -2.46
CA ARG A 107 23.73 -7.16 -1.33
C ARG A 107 22.25 -7.03 -0.97
N ASN A 108 21.72 -5.82 -0.96
CA ASN A 108 20.33 -5.54 -0.60
C ASN A 108 19.36 -5.91 -1.74
N TYR A 109 19.78 -5.68 -2.99
CA TYR A 109 18.99 -5.93 -4.21
C TYR A 109 19.74 -6.86 -5.16
N PRO A 110 19.96 -8.14 -4.81
CA PRO A 110 20.75 -9.08 -5.61
C PRO A 110 20.11 -9.42 -6.96
N LYS A 111 18.82 -9.13 -7.12
CA LYS A 111 18.05 -9.34 -8.36
C LYS A 111 17.57 -8.02 -8.96
N GLY A 112 18.24 -6.88 -8.65
CA GLY A 112 17.81 -5.54 -9.01
C GLY A 112 16.76 -4.96 -8.07
N TRP A 113 16.45 -3.67 -8.26
CA TRP A 113 15.46 -2.93 -7.50
C TRP A 113 14.05 -3.46 -7.77
N ASP A 114 13.33 -3.84 -6.72
CA ASP A 114 12.01 -4.46 -6.82
C ASP A 114 10.91 -3.75 -5.99
N GLN A 115 11.16 -2.48 -5.59
CA GLN A 115 10.24 -1.70 -4.75
C GLN A 115 9.31 -0.75 -5.53
N SER A 116 9.47 -0.62 -6.85
CA SER A 116 8.67 0.30 -7.67
C SER A 116 7.79 -0.43 -8.68
N GLY A 117 7.56 -1.73 -8.49
CA GLY A 117 6.68 -2.49 -9.38
C GLY A 117 5.22 -2.07 -9.26
N SER A 118 4.48 -1.97 -10.39
CA SER A 118 3.11 -1.46 -10.41
C SER A 118 2.21 -2.15 -11.42
N LEU A 119 0.89 -2.12 -11.16
CA LEU A 119 -0.15 -2.39 -12.17
C LEU A 119 -0.31 -1.23 -13.15
N CYS A 120 0.13 -0.02 -12.77
CA CYS A 120 0.09 1.18 -13.59
C CYS A 120 1.39 1.32 -14.39
N ALA A 121 1.30 1.82 -15.63
CA ALA A 121 2.48 2.06 -16.45
C ALA A 121 3.35 3.17 -15.82
N PRO A 122 4.67 2.98 -15.65
CA PRO A 122 5.56 3.97 -15.06
C PRO A 122 5.86 5.09 -16.07
N THR A 123 5.15 6.20 -15.97
CA THR A 123 5.30 7.39 -16.83
C THR A 123 6.36 8.35 -16.29
N GLY A 124 6.01 9.25 -15.39
CA GLY A 124 6.95 10.20 -14.78
C GLY A 124 8.01 9.55 -13.89
N HIS A 125 7.76 8.34 -13.36
CA HIS A 125 8.72 7.63 -12.51
C HIS A 125 10.07 7.41 -13.20
N VAL A 126 10.06 7.01 -14.49
CA VAL A 126 11.30 6.74 -15.24
C VAL A 126 12.08 8.02 -15.57
N GLU A 127 11.42 9.17 -15.61
CA GLU A 127 12.04 10.47 -15.80
C GLU A 127 12.69 10.96 -14.49
N LYS A 128 11.96 10.83 -13.38
CA LYS A 128 12.39 11.23 -12.03
C LYS A 128 13.51 10.32 -11.48
N HIS A 129 13.42 9.02 -11.79
CA HIS A 129 14.35 7.99 -11.34
C HIS A 129 14.96 7.20 -12.50
N PRO A 130 15.83 7.80 -13.33
CA PRO A 130 16.35 7.17 -14.57
C PRO A 130 17.21 5.92 -14.33
N TRP A 131 17.62 5.65 -13.10
CA TRP A 131 18.28 4.43 -12.68
C TRP A 131 17.31 3.25 -12.48
N CYS A 132 16.05 3.52 -12.17
CA CYS A 132 14.99 2.52 -12.08
C CYS A 132 14.47 2.18 -13.47
N LYS A 133 14.44 0.90 -13.80
CA LYS A 133 14.06 0.38 -15.12
C LYS A 133 12.83 -0.52 -15.00
N PHE A 134 11.99 -0.50 -16.02
CA PHE A 134 10.81 -1.35 -16.16
C PHE A 134 10.89 -2.12 -17.47
N THR A 135 11.88 -3.00 -17.56
CA THR A 135 12.18 -3.75 -18.80
C THR A 135 11.37 -5.04 -18.93
N ARG A 136 10.63 -5.40 -17.88
CA ARG A 136 9.88 -6.65 -17.84
C ARG A 136 8.47 -6.43 -17.31
N THR A 137 7.50 -6.97 -18.05
CA THR A 137 6.10 -7.05 -17.64
C THR A 137 5.73 -8.52 -17.44
N ILE A 138 4.99 -8.83 -16.40
CA ILE A 138 4.47 -10.16 -16.10
C ILE A 138 2.96 -10.10 -15.92
N SER A 139 2.30 -11.24 -16.10
CA SER A 139 0.88 -11.37 -15.75
C SER A 139 0.75 -11.82 -14.30
N VAL A 140 0.03 -11.06 -13.47
CA VAL A 140 -0.24 -11.37 -12.06
C VAL A 140 -1.72 -11.58 -11.81
N GLU A 141 -2.06 -12.29 -10.75
CA GLU A 141 -3.44 -12.36 -10.26
C GLU A 141 -3.83 -11.01 -9.65
N VAL A 142 -5.05 -10.54 -9.95
CA VAL A 142 -5.62 -9.30 -9.41
C VAL A 142 -6.99 -9.59 -8.80
N ARG A 143 -7.27 -8.97 -7.67
CA ARG A 143 -8.60 -8.93 -7.05
C ARG A 143 -8.94 -7.50 -6.67
N THR A 144 -10.23 -7.14 -6.78
CA THR A 144 -10.70 -5.93 -6.11
C THR A 144 -10.69 -6.16 -4.60
N LEU A 145 -10.47 -5.08 -3.83
CA LEU A 145 -10.50 -5.19 -2.38
C LEU A 145 -11.84 -5.74 -1.89
N ASP A 146 -12.96 -5.30 -2.48
CA ASP A 146 -14.30 -5.79 -2.11
C ASP A 146 -14.44 -7.29 -2.31
N THR A 147 -14.00 -7.82 -3.46
CA THR A 147 -14.07 -9.26 -3.73
C THR A 147 -13.23 -10.08 -2.76
N TRP A 148 -12.01 -9.62 -2.47
CA TRP A 148 -11.14 -10.32 -1.54
C TRP A 148 -11.67 -10.23 -0.10
N ALA A 149 -12.04 -9.03 0.34
CA ALA A 149 -12.43 -8.78 1.71
C ALA A 149 -13.78 -9.41 2.08
N SER A 150 -14.72 -9.53 1.14
CA SER A 150 -15.99 -10.23 1.38
C SER A 150 -15.77 -11.68 1.81
N LYS A 151 -14.69 -12.30 1.34
CA LYS A 151 -14.38 -13.72 1.59
C LYS A 151 -13.43 -13.93 2.78
N HIS A 152 -12.46 -13.04 2.96
CA HIS A 152 -11.33 -13.24 3.88
C HIS A 152 -11.35 -12.33 5.11
N ALA A 153 -12.00 -11.19 5.02
CA ALA A 153 -12.14 -10.21 6.09
C ALA A 153 -13.56 -9.58 6.08
N PRO A 154 -14.62 -10.36 6.35
CA PRO A 154 -16.01 -9.88 6.22
C PRO A 154 -16.43 -8.88 7.33
N GLY A 155 -15.69 -8.80 8.43
CA GLY A 155 -15.91 -7.87 9.54
C GLY A 155 -15.27 -6.50 9.32
N THR A 156 -15.06 -5.79 10.42
CA THR A 156 -14.32 -4.52 10.44
C THR A 156 -12.87 -4.75 10.05
N ILE A 157 -12.33 -3.84 9.24
CA ILE A 157 -10.91 -3.73 8.95
C ILE A 157 -10.38 -2.59 9.81
N ASP A 158 -9.50 -2.89 10.75
CA ASP A 158 -9.03 -1.89 11.70
C ASP A 158 -8.04 -0.92 11.07
N PHE A 159 -7.16 -1.43 10.21
CA PHE A 159 -6.14 -0.62 9.56
C PHE A 159 -5.75 -1.18 8.18
N ILE A 160 -5.56 -0.29 7.22
CA ILE A 160 -4.96 -0.59 5.92
C ILE A 160 -3.66 0.22 5.79
N TRP A 161 -2.56 -0.46 5.46
CA TRP A 161 -1.34 0.13 4.94
C TRP A 161 -1.32 -0.13 3.44
N ALA A 162 -1.34 0.91 2.61
CA ALA A 162 -1.34 0.78 1.16
C ALA A 162 -0.17 1.56 0.55
N ASP A 163 0.69 0.82 -0.14
CA ASP A 163 1.78 1.30 -0.97
C ASP A 163 1.69 0.53 -2.29
N MET A 164 0.93 1.08 -3.23
CA MET A 164 0.50 0.39 -4.44
C MET A 164 1.16 0.96 -5.70
N GLN A 165 2.09 1.88 -5.52
CA GLN A 165 2.84 2.51 -6.59
C GLN A 165 1.92 3.04 -7.70
N GLY A 166 1.00 3.96 -7.32
CA GLY A 166 0.07 4.66 -8.20
C GLY A 166 -1.29 3.97 -8.43
N ALA A 167 -1.52 2.76 -7.87
CA ALA A 167 -2.79 2.05 -8.04
C ALA A 167 -3.84 2.35 -6.93
N GLU A 168 -3.60 3.32 -6.04
CA GLU A 168 -4.46 3.71 -4.91
C GLU A 168 -5.85 4.16 -5.38
N GLY A 169 -5.96 4.77 -6.56
CA GLY A 169 -7.24 5.14 -7.17
C GLY A 169 -8.12 3.93 -7.48
N ALA A 170 -7.52 2.82 -7.90
CA ALA A 170 -8.25 1.58 -8.15
C ALA A 170 -8.74 0.95 -6.84
N LEU A 171 -7.94 0.99 -5.77
CA LEU A 171 -8.34 0.60 -4.43
C LEU A 171 -9.55 1.40 -3.96
N ALA A 172 -9.49 2.73 -4.06
CA ALA A 172 -10.56 3.64 -3.64
C ALA A 172 -11.87 3.40 -4.42
N THR A 173 -11.77 3.16 -5.74
CA THR A 173 -12.94 3.00 -6.61
C THR A 173 -13.59 1.62 -6.49
N HIS A 174 -12.78 0.56 -6.37
CA HIS A 174 -13.24 -0.84 -6.42
C HIS A 174 -13.18 -1.56 -5.07
N GLY A 175 -12.93 -0.80 -4.00
CA GLY A 175 -12.91 -1.26 -2.61
C GLY A 175 -13.96 -0.60 -1.70
N ALA A 176 -14.98 0.04 -2.28
CA ALA A 176 -15.91 0.89 -1.54
C ALA A 176 -16.63 0.19 -0.38
N GLN A 177 -17.01 -1.10 -0.55
CA GLN A 177 -17.68 -1.86 0.52
C GLN A 177 -16.71 -2.23 1.65
N ALA A 178 -15.48 -2.59 1.32
CA ALA A 178 -14.44 -2.87 2.30
C ALA A 178 -14.00 -1.60 3.02
N LEU A 179 -13.82 -0.49 2.27
CA LEU A 179 -13.46 0.82 2.82
C LEU A 179 -14.56 1.38 3.73
N ALA A 180 -15.85 1.15 3.43
CA ALA A 180 -16.95 1.57 4.30
C ALA A 180 -16.88 0.95 5.70
N ARG A 181 -16.18 -0.17 5.88
CA ARG A 181 -15.95 -0.86 7.15
C ARG A 181 -14.48 -0.87 7.59
N THR A 182 -13.66 -0.02 6.97
CA THR A 182 -12.27 0.24 7.37
C THR A 182 -12.22 1.46 8.28
N ARG A 183 -11.53 1.34 9.42
CA ARG A 183 -11.43 2.42 10.42
C ARG A 183 -10.37 3.44 10.07
N PHE A 184 -9.16 2.98 9.74
CA PHE A 184 -8.01 3.81 9.41
C PHE A 184 -7.30 3.28 8.17
N MET A 185 -6.68 4.20 7.42
CA MET A 185 -5.87 3.88 6.26
C MET A 185 -4.65 4.79 6.20
N TYR A 186 -3.49 4.21 5.96
CA TYR A 186 -2.27 4.91 5.59
C TYR A 186 -1.96 4.56 4.14
N CYS A 187 -1.73 5.55 3.29
CA CYS A 187 -1.38 5.31 1.90
C CYS A 187 -0.47 6.39 1.33
N GLU A 188 0.31 6.00 0.32
CA GLU A 188 1.06 6.93 -0.52
C GLU A 188 0.10 7.78 -1.38
N TYR A 189 0.56 8.98 -1.75
CA TYR A 189 -0.01 9.82 -2.78
C TYR A 189 1.09 10.60 -3.48
N SER A 190 0.87 11.01 -4.70
CA SER A 190 1.78 11.91 -5.39
C SER A 190 1.03 13.12 -5.96
N ASN A 191 1.69 14.29 -5.95
CA ASN A 191 1.20 15.48 -6.66
C ASN A 191 1.75 15.55 -8.09
N GLU A 192 2.65 14.62 -8.45
CA GLU A 192 3.21 14.41 -9.79
C GLU A 192 2.76 13.06 -10.29
N GLU A 193 2.32 12.95 -11.54
CA GLU A 193 1.94 11.66 -12.11
C GLU A 193 3.18 10.81 -12.39
N LEU A 194 3.57 9.97 -11.41
CA LEU A 194 4.69 9.03 -11.56
C LEU A 194 4.26 7.78 -12.33
N TYR A 195 3.01 7.36 -12.14
CA TYR A 195 2.39 6.22 -12.81
C TYR A 195 1.12 6.66 -13.52
N ALA A 196 0.82 6.05 -14.67
CA ALA A 196 -0.34 6.43 -15.48
C ALA A 196 -1.65 6.32 -14.71
N GLY A 197 -2.37 7.45 -14.60
CA GLY A 197 -3.64 7.54 -13.90
C GLY A 197 -3.54 7.59 -12.37
N GLU A 198 -2.35 7.78 -11.83
CA GLU A 198 -2.12 7.97 -10.40
C GLU A 198 -2.93 9.15 -9.86
N PRO A 199 -3.73 8.99 -8.80
CA PRO A 199 -4.55 10.06 -8.28
C PRO A 199 -3.75 11.00 -7.38
N THR A 200 -4.06 12.31 -7.44
CA THR A 200 -3.63 13.25 -6.42
C THR A 200 -4.34 12.98 -5.09
N LEU A 201 -3.84 13.57 -3.98
CA LEU A 201 -4.48 13.44 -2.67
C LEU A 201 -5.93 13.94 -2.70
N GLU A 202 -6.19 15.08 -3.36
CA GLU A 202 -7.54 15.62 -3.51
C GLU A 202 -8.46 14.60 -4.21
N ARG A 203 -7.96 13.96 -5.26
CA ARG A 203 -8.73 12.96 -6.00
C ARG A 203 -9.00 11.71 -5.16
N LEU A 204 -8.04 11.25 -4.37
CA LEU A 204 -8.24 10.15 -3.41
C LEU A 204 -9.34 10.47 -2.40
N LEU A 205 -9.33 11.69 -1.83
CA LEU A 205 -10.34 12.12 -0.88
C LEU A 205 -11.74 12.26 -1.50
N GLU A 206 -11.83 12.65 -2.78
CA GLU A 206 -13.10 12.65 -3.51
C GLU A 206 -13.65 11.23 -3.70
N LEU A 207 -12.78 10.26 -3.98
CA LEU A 207 -13.14 8.85 -4.14
C LEU A 207 -13.51 8.19 -2.80
N MET A 208 -12.98 8.70 -1.69
CA MET A 208 -13.19 8.19 -0.33
C MET A 208 -13.82 9.26 0.58
N PRO A 209 -15.06 9.75 0.30
CA PRO A 209 -15.64 10.91 0.99
C PRO A 209 -15.88 10.69 2.49
N ALA A 210 -15.94 9.44 2.95
CA ALA A 210 -16.06 9.09 4.35
C ALA A 210 -14.74 9.21 5.12
N PHE A 211 -13.61 9.41 4.44
CA PHE A 211 -12.31 9.54 5.09
C PHE A 211 -11.91 11.00 5.29
N GLU A 212 -11.32 11.29 6.44
CA GLU A 212 -10.71 12.57 6.76
C GLU A 212 -9.22 12.40 7.08
N ILE A 213 -8.44 13.44 6.82
CA ILE A 213 -7.01 13.44 7.09
C ILE A 213 -6.76 13.56 8.59
N VAL A 214 -6.04 12.60 9.17
CA VAL A 214 -5.46 12.67 10.51
C VAL A 214 -4.10 13.34 10.46
N HIS A 215 -3.22 12.85 9.57
CA HIS A 215 -1.90 13.42 9.31
C HIS A 215 -1.62 13.39 7.82
N ARG A 216 -1.20 14.53 7.28
CA ARG A 216 -0.65 14.65 5.93
C ARG A 216 0.87 14.73 6.03
N LEU A 217 1.58 13.80 5.42
CA LEU A 217 3.03 13.77 5.28
C LEU A 217 3.45 14.25 3.88
N PRO A 218 4.75 14.36 3.56
CA PRO A 218 5.17 14.82 2.24
C PRO A 218 4.62 14.01 1.06
N ASP A 219 4.68 12.67 1.15
CA ASP A 219 4.29 11.73 0.09
C ASP A 219 3.26 10.70 0.57
N ASP A 220 2.77 10.82 1.83
CA ASP A 220 1.86 9.88 2.46
C ASP A 220 0.74 10.60 3.21
N VAL A 221 -0.33 9.86 3.48
CA VAL A 221 -1.46 10.36 4.27
C VAL A 221 -1.99 9.29 5.22
N LEU A 222 -2.25 9.67 6.47
CA LEU A 222 -2.99 8.88 7.44
C LEU A 222 -4.43 9.38 7.50
N LEU A 223 -5.37 8.51 7.21
CA LEU A 223 -6.79 8.78 7.08
C LEU A 223 -7.59 8.05 8.17
N ARG A 224 -8.68 8.67 8.61
CA ARG A 224 -9.69 8.08 9.50
C ARG A 224 -11.04 8.07 8.81
N ASN A 225 -11.76 6.97 8.87
CA ASN A 225 -13.13 6.90 8.41
C ASN A 225 -14.07 7.50 9.46
N THR A 226 -14.80 8.53 9.08
CA THR A 226 -15.71 9.29 9.96
C THR A 226 -16.90 8.47 10.42
N ALA A 227 -17.27 7.37 9.74
CA ALA A 227 -18.32 6.46 10.18
C ALA A 227 -18.01 5.74 11.50
N PHE A 228 -16.73 5.74 11.92
CA PHE A 228 -16.24 5.16 13.19
C PHE A 228 -15.79 6.25 14.19
N ALA A 229 -16.01 7.53 13.88
CA ALA A 229 -15.79 8.62 14.83
C ALA A 229 -16.95 8.64 15.84
N GLY A 230 -16.76 8.01 16.97
CA GLY A 230 -17.68 7.98 18.11
C GLY A 230 -16.97 8.36 19.38
#